data_01476c62c5480acb917e27db5d0bbd31
#
_entry.id   01476c62c5480acb917e27db5d0bbd31
#
_cell.length_a   1.000
_cell.length_b   1.000
_cell.length_c   1.000
_cell.angle_alpha   90.00
_cell.angle_beta   90.00
_cell.angle_gamma   90.00
#
_symmetry.space_group_name_H-M   'P 1'
#
loop_
_entity.id
_entity.type
_entity.pdbx_description
1 polymer ?
#
loop_
_entity_poly.entity_id
_entity_poly.type
_entity_poly.pdbx_seq_one_letter_code
_entity_poly.pdbx_strand_id
1 'polypeptide(L)'
;MLMKGLLPEGRYADCANGHRIHYLDEGDGAAPVVVYLHGSGPGASGHSNFKGNYPALVAAGYRCVIPDLIGYGFSDKPTDVDHPLAFFVECVKQTLDCAGVERCVVVGNSLGGAVALGLALEYPALVEKLVLMAPGGLSELPEYQAMPGMQKVFKVFGSGEPVTPAVMKDLFASGLLYDPVFATDELVAERMQVMQIMNGHVMATMKIPVLTERLHELACPVLGFWGLDEKMMPENGIMALARNIRHLRLILVSECGHWVMVEHEAMFNRNCLDFIKFG
;
A
#
# COMPACT_ATOMS: atom_id res chain seq x y z
N MET A 1 11.21 -23.50 3.09
CA MET A 1 12.45 -22.97 2.52
C MET A 1 12.06 -22.01 1.42
N LEU A 2 12.24 -20.70 1.61
CA LEU A 2 11.91 -19.68 0.60
C LEU A 2 12.77 -19.97 -0.64
N MET A 3 12.14 -20.01 -1.82
CA MET A 3 12.89 -20.19 -3.06
C MET A 3 13.72 -18.93 -3.29
N LYS A 4 15.05 -19.03 -3.25
CA LYS A 4 15.93 -17.92 -3.60
C LYS A 4 15.65 -17.48 -5.01
N GLY A 5 15.32 -16.19 -5.21
CA GLY A 5 15.27 -15.57 -6.52
C GLY A 5 13.91 -15.02 -6.99
N LEU A 6 12.80 -15.26 -6.27
CA LEU A 6 11.49 -14.67 -6.61
C LEU A 6 11.28 -13.28 -6.00
N LEU A 7 11.94 -12.99 -4.88
CA LEU A 7 11.79 -11.72 -4.16
C LEU A 7 13.18 -11.11 -3.95
N PRO A 8 13.34 -9.80 -4.12
CA PRO A 8 14.62 -9.13 -3.94
C PRO A 8 15.08 -9.20 -2.47
N GLU A 9 16.39 -9.27 -2.27
CA GLU A 9 16.98 -9.10 -0.95
C GLU A 9 16.86 -7.63 -0.54
N GLY A 10 16.32 -7.37 0.66
CA GLY A 10 16.17 -6.03 1.21
C GLY A 10 17.09 -5.80 2.41
N ARG A 11 16.85 -4.66 3.06
CA ARG A 11 17.49 -4.24 4.31
C ARG A 11 16.50 -4.38 5.46
N TYR A 12 17.00 -4.22 6.67
CA TYR A 12 16.17 -4.17 7.88
C TYR A 12 16.44 -2.90 8.66
N ALA A 13 15.38 -2.24 9.11
CA ALA A 13 15.42 -1.18 10.10
C ALA A 13 15.06 -1.78 11.47
N ASP A 14 15.94 -1.63 12.44
CA ASP A 14 15.68 -1.99 13.83
C ASP A 14 14.99 -0.78 14.48
N CYS A 15 13.68 -0.87 14.67
CA CYS A 15 12.87 0.20 15.24
C CYS A 15 13.05 0.31 16.75
N ALA A 16 12.93 1.52 17.29
CA ALA A 16 13.06 1.77 18.73
C ALA A 16 11.99 1.06 19.57
N ASN A 17 10.85 0.72 18.97
CA ASN A 17 9.79 -0.09 19.59
C ASN A 17 10.11 -1.60 19.63
N GLY A 18 11.32 -2.01 19.23
CA GLY A 18 11.80 -3.40 19.29
C GLY A 18 11.43 -4.27 18.09
N HIS A 19 10.76 -3.73 17.08
CA HIS A 19 10.39 -4.47 15.86
C HIS A 19 11.34 -4.20 14.72
N ARG A 20 11.50 -5.18 13.82
CA ARG A 20 12.31 -5.08 12.61
C ARG A 20 11.42 -4.93 11.39
N ILE A 21 11.69 -3.91 10.60
CA ILE A 21 10.98 -3.63 9.35
C ILE A 21 11.91 -3.92 8.17
N HIS A 22 11.48 -4.84 7.33
CA HIS A 22 12.13 -5.11 6.05
C HIS A 22 11.78 -4.01 5.04
N TYR A 23 12.75 -3.57 4.24
CA TYR A 23 12.52 -2.62 3.16
C TYR A 23 13.53 -2.79 2.01
N LEU A 24 13.08 -2.49 0.79
CA LEU A 24 13.98 -2.29 -0.34
C LEU A 24 14.42 -0.83 -0.38
N ASP A 25 15.64 -0.59 -0.85
CA ASP A 25 16.24 0.74 -0.94
C ASP A 25 16.99 0.81 -2.27
N GLU A 26 16.34 1.38 -3.28
CA GLU A 26 16.74 1.32 -4.68
C GLU A 26 17.06 2.72 -5.20
N GLY A 27 18.09 2.84 -6.02
CA GLY A 27 18.54 4.11 -6.60
C GLY A 27 19.69 4.75 -5.86
N ASP A 28 20.03 6.00 -6.22
CA ASP A 28 21.13 6.75 -5.61
C ASP A 28 20.70 7.28 -4.22
N GLY A 29 21.50 7.02 -3.20
CA GLY A 29 21.23 7.45 -1.82
C GLY A 29 21.10 8.96 -1.62
N ALA A 30 21.67 9.79 -2.51
CA ALA A 30 21.57 11.24 -2.49
C ALA A 30 20.37 11.81 -3.28
N ALA A 31 19.64 10.96 -4.03
CA ALA A 31 18.52 11.39 -4.85
C ALA A 31 17.28 11.71 -4.01
N PRO A 32 16.33 12.53 -4.54
CA PRO A 32 15.03 12.74 -3.91
C PRO A 32 14.30 11.42 -3.66
N VAL A 33 13.67 11.29 -2.49
CA VAL A 33 13.12 10.03 -2.01
C VAL A 33 11.64 9.87 -2.35
N VAL A 34 11.28 8.69 -2.86
CA VAL A 34 9.90 8.23 -3.01
C VAL A 34 9.69 6.98 -2.18
N VAL A 35 8.70 6.99 -1.30
CA VAL A 35 8.35 5.88 -0.40
C VAL A 35 7.10 5.18 -0.94
N TYR A 36 7.11 3.85 -1.02
CA TYR A 36 5.98 3.05 -1.50
C TYR A 36 5.38 2.20 -0.38
N LEU A 37 4.12 2.45 -0.03
CA LEU A 37 3.39 1.76 1.04
C LEU A 37 2.29 0.88 0.44
N HIS A 38 2.45 -0.44 0.62
CA HIS A 38 1.56 -1.45 0.04
C HIS A 38 0.24 -1.60 0.79
N GLY A 39 -0.76 -2.20 0.13
CA GLY A 39 -2.05 -2.55 0.72
C GLY A 39 -1.99 -3.79 1.63
N SER A 40 -3.08 -4.03 2.35
CA SER A 40 -3.29 -5.28 3.10
C SER A 40 -3.66 -6.43 2.15
N GLY A 41 -3.59 -7.64 2.66
CA GLY A 41 -4.06 -8.81 1.95
C GLY A 41 -3.10 -9.99 2.01
N PRO A 42 -3.51 -11.14 1.49
CA PRO A 42 -2.72 -12.35 1.54
C PRO A 42 -1.40 -12.19 0.79
N GLY A 43 -0.31 -12.51 1.48
CA GLY A 43 1.02 -12.45 0.92
C GLY A 43 1.49 -11.05 0.48
N ALA A 44 0.91 -9.98 1.02
CA ALA A 44 1.28 -8.62 0.66
C ALA A 44 2.71 -8.28 1.08
N SER A 45 3.42 -7.57 0.19
CA SER A 45 4.74 -6.99 0.41
C SER A 45 4.90 -5.73 -0.45
N GLY A 46 5.84 -4.88 -0.12
CA GLY A 46 6.14 -3.70 -0.91
C GLY A 46 6.50 -4.05 -2.36
N HIS A 47 7.37 -5.03 -2.54
CA HIS A 47 7.76 -5.50 -3.87
C HIS A 47 6.58 -6.00 -4.69
N SER A 48 5.79 -6.93 -4.15
CA SER A 48 4.68 -7.54 -4.90
C SER A 48 3.57 -6.55 -5.29
N ASN A 49 3.47 -5.41 -4.60
CA ASN A 49 2.53 -4.35 -4.96
C ASN A 49 3.09 -3.40 -6.03
N PHE A 50 4.40 -3.10 -6.01
CA PHE A 50 4.97 -1.96 -6.74
C PHE A 50 6.13 -2.32 -7.67
N LYS A 51 6.36 -3.62 -7.97
CA LYS A 51 7.47 -4.07 -8.82
C LYS A 51 7.44 -3.47 -10.24
N GLY A 52 6.28 -3.08 -10.76
CA GLY A 52 6.13 -2.38 -12.03
C GLY A 52 6.28 -0.85 -11.93
N ASN A 53 6.40 -0.29 -10.74
CA ASN A 53 6.32 1.15 -10.54
C ASN A 53 7.64 1.77 -10.05
N TYR A 54 8.21 1.29 -8.94
CA TYR A 54 9.42 1.88 -8.39
C TYR A 54 10.62 1.84 -9.36
N PRO A 55 10.82 0.81 -10.24
CA PRO A 55 11.92 0.84 -11.17
C PRO A 55 11.86 2.01 -12.17
N ALA A 56 10.64 2.44 -12.56
CA ALA A 56 10.46 3.59 -13.43
C ALA A 56 10.92 4.90 -12.76
N LEU A 57 10.66 5.05 -11.45
CA LEU A 57 11.13 6.21 -10.69
C LEU A 57 12.65 6.16 -10.45
N VAL A 58 13.20 4.98 -10.16
CA VAL A 58 14.67 4.81 -10.06
C VAL A 58 15.35 5.19 -11.39
N ALA A 59 14.83 4.72 -12.52
CA ALA A 59 15.34 5.10 -13.84
C ALA A 59 15.21 6.60 -14.14
N ALA A 60 14.26 7.29 -13.50
CA ALA A 60 14.08 8.74 -13.58
C ALA A 60 14.93 9.54 -12.58
N GLY A 61 15.81 8.88 -11.80
CA GLY A 61 16.76 9.51 -10.90
C GLY A 61 16.25 9.73 -9.48
N TYR A 62 15.24 8.97 -9.02
CA TYR A 62 14.77 8.99 -7.63
C TYR A 62 15.32 7.82 -6.83
N ARG A 63 15.48 8.01 -5.52
CA ARG A 63 15.69 6.93 -4.57
C ARG A 63 14.32 6.42 -4.12
N CYS A 64 14.08 5.12 -4.22
CA CYS A 64 12.85 4.48 -3.81
C CYS A 64 13.07 3.65 -2.55
N VAL A 65 12.30 3.93 -1.50
CA VAL A 65 12.27 3.16 -0.26
C VAL A 65 10.92 2.44 -0.20
N ILE A 66 10.94 1.11 -0.14
CA ILE A 66 9.77 0.27 -0.26
C ILE A 66 9.68 -0.65 0.97
N PRO A 67 9.14 -0.19 2.11
CA PRO A 67 8.99 -1.02 3.29
C PRO A 67 7.88 -2.08 3.12
N ASP A 68 8.10 -3.24 3.71
CA ASP A 68 7.04 -4.14 4.07
C ASP A 68 6.40 -3.65 5.37
N LEU A 69 5.12 -3.35 5.38
CA LEU A 69 4.43 -2.89 6.59
C LEU A 69 4.53 -3.93 7.70
N ILE A 70 4.59 -3.46 8.97
CA ILE A 70 4.58 -4.37 10.14
C ILE A 70 3.42 -5.37 10.03
N GLY A 71 3.67 -6.65 10.30
CA GLY A 71 2.70 -7.73 10.12
C GLY A 71 2.69 -8.35 8.71
N TYR A 72 3.38 -7.75 7.72
CA TYR A 72 3.41 -8.18 6.32
C TYR A 72 4.82 -8.46 5.81
N GLY A 73 4.90 -9.01 4.60
CA GLY A 73 6.15 -9.23 3.89
C GLY A 73 7.18 -9.97 4.74
N PHE A 74 8.39 -9.44 4.78
CA PHE A 74 9.50 -9.94 5.61
C PHE A 74 9.71 -9.15 6.91
N SER A 75 8.86 -8.15 7.18
CA SER A 75 8.83 -7.45 8.46
C SER A 75 8.35 -8.34 9.60
N ASP A 76 8.64 -7.96 10.83
CA ASP A 76 8.16 -8.66 12.02
C ASP A 76 6.63 -8.76 12.04
N LYS A 77 6.12 -9.82 12.68
CA LYS A 77 4.70 -10.15 12.76
C LYS A 77 4.30 -10.39 14.22
N PRO A 78 4.32 -9.31 15.05
CA PRO A 78 3.99 -9.44 16.46
C PRO A 78 2.57 -9.96 16.65
N THR A 79 2.38 -10.80 17.67
CA THR A 79 1.09 -11.39 18.05
C THR A 79 0.63 -10.96 19.43
N ASP A 80 1.40 -10.13 20.09
CA ASP A 80 1.20 -9.62 21.46
C ASP A 80 0.74 -8.15 21.50
N VAL A 81 0.61 -7.51 20.32
CA VAL A 81 0.13 -6.13 20.16
C VAL A 81 -0.95 -6.04 19.08
N ASP A 82 -1.89 -5.11 19.27
CA ASP A 82 -2.84 -4.73 18.21
C ASP A 82 -2.15 -3.89 17.13
N HIS A 83 -2.76 -3.83 15.94
CA HIS A 83 -2.25 -3.08 14.78
C HIS A 83 -3.13 -1.85 14.47
N PRO A 84 -3.20 -0.81 15.33
CA PRO A 84 -3.87 0.44 14.97
C PRO A 84 -3.05 1.23 13.94
N LEU A 85 -3.69 2.17 13.23
CA LEU A 85 -3.03 3.02 12.23
C LEU A 85 -1.76 3.69 12.78
N ALA A 86 -1.80 4.19 14.01
CA ALA A 86 -0.65 4.83 14.65
C ALA A 86 0.58 3.91 14.74
N PHE A 87 0.38 2.62 14.95
CA PHE A 87 1.48 1.65 15.01
C PHE A 87 2.12 1.45 13.62
N PHE A 88 1.33 1.36 12.54
CA PHE A 88 1.87 1.33 11.18
C PHE A 88 2.65 2.60 10.86
N VAL A 89 2.09 3.76 11.18
CA VAL A 89 2.72 5.08 10.95
C VAL A 89 4.04 5.18 11.68
N GLU A 90 4.07 4.77 12.96
CA GLU A 90 5.29 4.77 13.78
C GLU A 90 6.39 3.87 13.19
N CYS A 91 6.05 2.63 12.83
CA CYS A 91 7.01 1.70 12.22
C CYS A 91 7.57 2.24 10.88
N VAL A 92 6.72 2.82 10.04
CA VAL A 92 7.16 3.46 8.79
C VAL A 92 8.08 4.66 9.08
N LYS A 93 7.69 5.54 10.02
CA LYS A 93 8.51 6.70 10.39
C LYS A 93 9.90 6.27 10.87
N GLN A 94 9.97 5.30 11.77
CA GLN A 94 11.25 4.79 12.27
C GLN A 94 12.09 4.11 11.19
N THR A 95 11.44 3.42 10.24
CA THR A 95 12.13 2.86 9.05
C THR A 95 12.76 3.96 8.21
N LEU A 96 12.04 5.05 7.97
CA LEU A 96 12.55 6.19 7.21
C LEU A 96 13.70 6.90 7.94
N ASP A 97 13.62 7.01 9.27
CA ASP A 97 14.71 7.54 10.08
C ASP A 97 15.98 6.69 9.97
N CYS A 98 15.85 5.36 10.07
CA CYS A 98 16.95 4.42 9.88
C CYS A 98 17.52 4.48 8.46
N ALA A 99 16.70 4.74 7.46
CA ALA A 99 17.12 4.93 6.07
C ALA A 99 17.71 6.33 5.77
N GLY A 100 17.72 7.22 6.76
CA GLY A 100 18.22 8.60 6.61
C GLY A 100 17.34 9.48 5.73
N VAL A 101 16.03 9.27 5.76
CA VAL A 101 15.04 10.00 4.94
C VAL A 101 14.48 11.15 5.76
N GLU A 102 14.84 12.38 5.43
CA GLU A 102 14.35 13.60 6.08
C GLU A 102 13.08 14.16 5.40
N ARG A 103 12.96 13.98 4.09
CA ARG A 103 11.82 14.43 3.28
C ARG A 103 11.56 13.45 2.15
N CYS A 104 10.28 13.22 1.81
CA CYS A 104 9.92 12.28 0.76
C CYS A 104 8.55 12.56 0.13
N VAL A 105 8.36 12.03 -1.07
CA VAL A 105 7.03 11.78 -1.63
C VAL A 105 6.56 10.41 -1.15
N VAL A 106 5.30 10.28 -0.75
CA VAL A 106 4.74 9.00 -0.30
C VAL A 106 3.66 8.52 -1.26
N VAL A 107 3.82 7.30 -1.75
CA VAL A 107 2.90 6.58 -2.63
C VAL A 107 2.22 5.47 -1.83
N GLY A 108 0.90 5.48 -1.71
CA GLY A 108 0.18 4.50 -0.88
C GLY A 108 -1.05 3.92 -1.55
N ASN A 109 -1.21 2.59 -1.46
CA ASN A 109 -2.39 1.87 -1.94
C ASN A 109 -3.17 1.29 -0.75
N SER A 110 -4.49 1.48 -0.72
CA SER A 110 -5.37 0.81 0.26
C SER A 110 -4.94 1.09 1.72
N LEU A 111 -4.55 0.08 2.51
CA LEU A 111 -3.95 0.25 3.83
C LEU A 111 -2.73 1.18 3.77
N GLY A 112 -1.84 0.98 2.81
CA GLY A 112 -0.69 1.87 2.61
C GLY A 112 -1.09 3.31 2.32
N GLY A 113 -2.25 3.53 1.70
CA GLY A 113 -2.85 4.84 1.52
C GLY A 113 -3.31 5.46 2.84
N ALA A 114 -3.93 4.68 3.73
CA ALA A 114 -4.27 5.12 5.09
C ALA A 114 -3.02 5.48 5.90
N VAL A 115 -1.97 4.64 5.81
CA VAL A 115 -0.69 4.90 6.48
C VAL A 115 -0.01 6.16 5.92
N ALA A 116 -0.06 6.38 4.59
CA ALA A 116 0.45 7.58 3.95
C ALA A 116 -0.28 8.85 4.42
N LEU A 117 -1.62 8.79 4.52
CA LEU A 117 -2.43 9.87 5.11
C LEU A 117 -2.03 10.12 6.57
N GLY A 118 -1.95 9.07 7.39
CA GLY A 118 -1.52 9.18 8.78
C GLY A 118 -0.12 9.79 8.91
N LEU A 119 0.83 9.36 8.08
CA LEU A 119 2.19 9.88 8.08
C LEU A 119 2.22 11.39 7.73
N ALA A 120 1.44 11.83 6.72
CA ALA A 120 1.37 13.24 6.34
C ALA A 120 0.68 14.12 7.39
N LEU A 121 -0.31 13.58 8.10
CA LEU A 121 -1.02 14.28 9.19
C LEU A 121 -0.14 14.44 10.43
N GLU A 122 0.60 13.39 10.80
CA GLU A 122 1.43 13.39 12.02
C GLU A 122 2.82 13.98 11.80
N TYR A 123 3.37 13.87 10.58
CA TYR A 123 4.72 14.34 10.22
C TYR A 123 4.71 15.22 8.97
N PRO A 124 4.02 16.39 8.97
CA PRO A 124 3.83 17.22 7.78
C PRO A 124 5.14 17.77 7.19
N ALA A 125 6.21 17.88 7.98
CA ALA A 125 7.53 18.31 7.48
C ALA A 125 8.28 17.21 6.70
N LEU A 126 7.93 15.93 6.92
CA LEU A 126 8.52 14.77 6.24
C LEU A 126 7.91 14.57 4.85
N VAL A 127 6.59 14.79 4.71
CA VAL A 127 5.85 14.41 3.50
C VAL A 127 5.69 15.63 2.58
N GLU A 128 6.40 15.61 1.45
CA GLU A 128 6.35 16.70 0.46
C GLU A 128 5.13 16.62 -0.45
N LYS A 129 4.76 15.42 -0.87
CA LYS A 129 3.61 15.14 -1.74
C LYS A 129 3.05 13.75 -1.42
N LEU A 130 1.76 13.54 -1.68
CA LEU A 130 1.09 12.25 -1.58
C LEU A 130 0.61 11.77 -2.95
N VAL A 131 0.80 10.47 -3.22
CA VAL A 131 0.12 9.76 -4.31
C VAL A 131 -0.69 8.63 -3.68
N LEU A 132 -2.00 8.66 -3.86
CA LEU A 132 -2.93 7.76 -3.20
C LEU A 132 -3.71 6.93 -4.22
N MET A 133 -3.85 5.62 -3.99
CA MET A 133 -4.69 4.72 -4.78
C MET A 133 -5.72 4.10 -3.86
N ALA A 134 -6.99 4.49 -4.03
CA ALA A 134 -8.12 4.01 -3.26
C ALA A 134 -7.75 3.80 -1.76
N PRO A 135 -7.35 4.88 -1.04
CA PRO A 135 -6.81 4.76 0.31
C PRO A 135 -7.87 4.29 1.31
N GLY A 136 -7.45 3.51 2.32
CA GLY A 136 -8.24 3.19 3.50
C GLY A 136 -8.42 4.41 4.41
N GLY A 137 -9.31 4.28 5.41
CA GLY A 137 -9.58 5.33 6.39
C GLY A 137 -10.54 6.42 5.90
N LEU A 138 -11.33 6.17 4.85
CA LEU A 138 -12.29 7.13 4.32
C LEU A 138 -13.75 6.79 4.65
N SER A 139 -14.01 5.59 5.13
CA SER A 139 -15.35 5.06 5.44
C SER A 139 -15.32 4.27 6.73
N GLU A 140 -16.50 3.98 7.26
CA GLU A 140 -16.67 3.13 8.42
C GLU A 140 -16.49 1.64 8.06
N LEU A 141 -16.11 0.82 9.03
CA LEU A 141 -15.86 -0.61 8.83
C LEU A 141 -17.03 -1.37 8.16
N PRO A 142 -18.32 -1.13 8.50
CA PRO A 142 -19.44 -1.81 7.84
C PRO A 142 -19.51 -1.53 6.33
N GLU A 143 -19.11 -0.35 5.87
CA GLU A 143 -19.11 -0.01 4.45
C GLU A 143 -18.05 -0.82 3.70
N TYR A 144 -16.83 -0.97 4.28
CA TYR A 144 -15.81 -1.88 3.72
C TYR A 144 -16.29 -3.33 3.70
N GLN A 145 -16.93 -3.79 4.78
CA GLN A 145 -17.44 -5.15 4.86
C GLN A 145 -18.55 -5.45 3.83
N ALA A 146 -19.27 -4.43 3.37
CA ALA A 146 -20.27 -4.56 2.32
C ALA A 146 -19.67 -4.70 0.91
N MET A 147 -18.39 -4.36 0.73
CA MET A 147 -17.74 -4.42 -0.58
C MET A 147 -17.52 -5.87 -1.04
N PRO A 148 -17.82 -6.20 -2.31
CA PRO A 148 -17.78 -7.59 -2.78
C PRO A 148 -16.40 -8.23 -2.70
N GLY A 149 -15.33 -7.47 -2.95
CA GLY A 149 -13.95 -7.93 -2.82
C GLY A 149 -13.58 -8.20 -1.36
N MET A 150 -14.00 -7.34 -0.42
CA MET A 150 -13.80 -7.56 1.01
C MET A 150 -14.55 -8.80 1.52
N GLN A 151 -15.78 -8.99 1.10
CA GLN A 151 -16.55 -10.21 1.42
C GLN A 151 -15.83 -11.47 0.95
N LYS A 152 -15.19 -11.42 -0.22
CA LYS A 152 -14.39 -12.53 -0.72
C LYS A 152 -13.13 -12.77 0.13
N VAL A 153 -12.44 -11.71 0.55
CA VAL A 153 -11.31 -11.81 1.48
C VAL A 153 -11.76 -12.47 2.79
N PHE A 154 -12.84 -11.99 3.40
CA PHE A 154 -13.36 -12.56 4.64
C PHE A 154 -13.77 -14.02 4.48
N LYS A 155 -14.39 -14.39 3.35
CA LYS A 155 -14.76 -15.79 3.08
C LYS A 155 -13.53 -16.68 2.98
N VAL A 156 -12.48 -16.26 2.28
CA VAL A 156 -11.23 -17.03 2.13
C VAL A 156 -10.55 -17.23 3.48
N PHE A 157 -10.37 -16.17 4.26
CA PHE A 157 -9.66 -16.26 5.55
C PHE A 157 -10.55 -16.82 6.69
N GLY A 158 -11.85 -16.60 6.64
CA GLY A 158 -12.79 -17.12 7.64
C GLY A 158 -13.16 -18.58 7.44
N SER A 159 -12.81 -19.19 6.32
CA SER A 159 -13.13 -20.60 6.02
C SER A 159 -12.31 -21.60 6.86
N GLY A 160 -11.14 -21.17 7.36
CA GLY A 160 -10.16 -22.07 8.00
C GLY A 160 -9.44 -23.01 7.03
N GLU A 161 -9.76 -22.96 5.74
CA GLU A 161 -9.11 -23.78 4.72
C GLU A 161 -7.78 -23.16 4.27
N PRO A 162 -6.80 -23.97 3.88
CA PRO A 162 -5.55 -23.46 3.35
C PRO A 162 -5.74 -22.63 2.07
N VAL A 163 -5.12 -21.46 2.01
CA VAL A 163 -5.10 -20.66 0.78
C VAL A 163 -4.20 -21.33 -0.25
N THR A 164 -4.78 -21.87 -1.30
CA THR A 164 -4.04 -22.47 -2.42
C THR A 164 -3.72 -21.45 -3.50
N PRO A 165 -2.77 -21.72 -4.42
CA PRO A 165 -2.51 -20.83 -5.57
C PRO A 165 -3.76 -20.52 -6.40
N ALA A 166 -4.66 -21.49 -6.57
CA ALA A 166 -5.90 -21.29 -7.30
C ALA A 166 -6.87 -20.33 -6.57
N VAL A 167 -7.00 -20.49 -5.25
CA VAL A 167 -7.78 -19.57 -4.40
C VAL A 167 -7.19 -18.17 -4.42
N MET A 168 -5.86 -18.04 -4.33
CA MET A 168 -5.17 -16.75 -4.42
C MET A 168 -5.41 -16.08 -5.77
N LYS A 169 -5.27 -16.83 -6.87
CA LYS A 169 -5.51 -16.33 -8.22
C LYS A 169 -6.95 -15.84 -8.41
N ASP A 170 -7.92 -16.63 -7.95
CA ASP A 170 -9.33 -16.24 -8.02
C ASP A 170 -9.64 -15.01 -7.15
N LEU A 171 -9.02 -14.88 -5.97
CA LEU A 171 -9.18 -13.71 -5.12
C LEU A 171 -8.72 -12.43 -5.86
N PHE A 172 -7.58 -12.46 -6.53
CA PHE A 172 -7.09 -11.31 -7.31
C PHE A 172 -7.97 -11.05 -8.54
N ALA A 173 -8.19 -12.07 -9.37
CA ALA A 173 -8.91 -11.94 -10.63
C ALA A 173 -10.35 -11.41 -10.46
N SER A 174 -11.06 -11.84 -9.44
CA SER A 174 -12.47 -11.49 -9.28
C SER A 174 -12.75 -10.56 -8.09
N GLY A 175 -11.83 -10.45 -7.13
CA GLY A 175 -12.00 -9.63 -5.93
C GLY A 175 -11.30 -8.26 -5.98
N LEU A 176 -10.19 -8.13 -6.73
CA LEU A 176 -9.40 -6.90 -6.77
C LEU A 176 -9.33 -6.26 -8.16
N LEU A 177 -9.16 -7.06 -9.21
CA LEU A 177 -8.89 -6.59 -10.57
C LEU A 177 -10.20 -6.43 -11.37
N TYR A 178 -10.17 -5.53 -12.34
CA TYR A 178 -11.15 -5.49 -13.42
C TYR A 178 -10.82 -6.57 -14.45
N ASP A 179 -9.61 -6.55 -15.00
CA ASP A 179 -9.14 -7.54 -15.96
C ASP A 179 -8.37 -8.68 -15.26
N PRO A 180 -8.91 -9.92 -15.27
CA PRO A 180 -8.27 -11.07 -14.64
C PRO A 180 -6.91 -11.45 -15.24
N VAL A 181 -6.54 -10.93 -16.42
CA VAL A 181 -5.24 -11.20 -17.06
C VAL A 181 -4.07 -10.77 -16.17
N PHE A 182 -4.25 -9.76 -15.35
CA PHE A 182 -3.24 -9.28 -14.41
C PHE A 182 -3.05 -10.17 -13.16
N ALA A 183 -3.93 -11.15 -12.93
CA ALA A 183 -3.71 -12.20 -11.92
C ALA A 183 -2.76 -13.28 -12.44
N THR A 184 -1.52 -12.89 -12.74
CA THR A 184 -0.50 -13.76 -13.34
C THR A 184 -0.04 -14.85 -12.37
N ASP A 185 0.45 -15.97 -12.93
CA ASP A 185 1.00 -17.07 -12.11
C ASP A 185 2.24 -16.62 -11.33
N GLU A 186 3.03 -15.69 -11.88
CA GLU A 186 4.18 -15.08 -11.20
C GLU A 186 3.75 -14.29 -9.96
N LEU A 187 2.75 -13.40 -10.09
CA LEU A 187 2.18 -12.66 -8.96
C LEU A 187 1.66 -13.61 -7.89
N VAL A 188 0.95 -14.65 -8.29
CA VAL A 188 0.43 -15.68 -7.37
C VAL A 188 1.58 -16.39 -6.65
N ALA A 189 2.64 -16.79 -7.35
CA ALA A 189 3.78 -17.47 -6.76
C ALA A 189 4.50 -16.58 -5.73
N GLU A 190 4.73 -15.30 -6.03
CA GLU A 190 5.30 -14.32 -5.09
C GLU A 190 4.44 -14.18 -3.83
N ARG A 191 3.13 -14.00 -4.01
CA ARG A 191 2.19 -13.86 -2.90
C ARG A 191 2.11 -15.13 -2.04
N MET A 192 2.10 -16.30 -2.65
CA MET A 192 2.11 -17.58 -1.94
C MET A 192 3.39 -17.79 -1.14
N GLN A 193 4.53 -17.32 -1.62
CA GLN A 193 5.80 -17.39 -0.90
C GLN A 193 5.75 -16.57 0.41
N VAL A 194 5.26 -15.33 0.35
CA VAL A 194 5.09 -14.47 1.53
C VAL A 194 3.99 -15.02 2.46
N MET A 195 2.92 -15.58 1.89
CA MET A 195 1.81 -16.14 2.64
C MET A 195 2.26 -17.25 3.63
N GLN A 196 3.29 -18.03 3.28
CA GLN A 196 3.82 -19.09 4.13
C GLN A 196 4.44 -18.59 5.45
N ILE A 197 4.85 -17.33 5.49
CA ILE A 197 5.47 -16.70 6.67
C ILE A 197 4.54 -15.69 7.35
N MET A 198 3.33 -15.48 6.84
CA MET A 198 2.33 -14.63 7.49
C MET A 198 1.63 -15.36 8.64
N ASN A 199 1.21 -14.57 9.63
CA ASN A 199 0.19 -14.99 10.59
C ASN A 199 -1.07 -14.11 10.39
N GLY A 200 -2.20 -14.56 10.89
CA GLY A 200 -3.47 -13.85 10.73
C GLY A 200 -3.66 -12.68 11.71
N HIS A 201 -2.73 -12.43 12.62
CA HIS A 201 -2.94 -11.52 13.74
C HIS A 201 -3.12 -10.06 13.29
N VAL A 202 -2.30 -9.59 12.32
CA VAL A 202 -2.44 -8.23 11.77
C VAL A 202 -3.82 -7.99 11.18
N MET A 203 -4.38 -8.97 10.45
CA MET A 203 -5.73 -8.84 9.85
C MET A 203 -6.83 -8.85 10.91
N ALA A 204 -6.64 -9.59 12.01
CA ALA A 204 -7.60 -9.68 13.10
C ALA A 204 -7.60 -8.44 14.02
N THR A 205 -6.47 -7.75 14.14
CA THR A 205 -6.28 -6.65 15.10
C THR A 205 -6.09 -5.28 14.45
N MET A 206 -6.11 -5.21 13.13
CA MET A 206 -5.99 -3.95 12.39
C MET A 206 -7.16 -3.03 12.67
N LYS A 207 -6.86 -1.78 13.07
CA LYS A 207 -7.83 -0.74 13.38
C LYS A 207 -7.45 0.55 12.65
N ILE A 208 -8.18 0.85 11.59
CA ILE A 208 -7.98 2.06 10.79
C ILE A 208 -9.14 3.01 11.07
N PRO A 209 -8.93 4.15 11.72
CA PRO A 209 -9.98 5.12 11.98
C PRO A 209 -10.41 5.83 10.69
N VAL A 210 -11.58 6.44 10.71
CA VAL A 210 -12.00 7.36 9.64
C VAL A 210 -11.22 8.66 9.77
N LEU A 211 -10.52 9.02 8.69
CA LEU A 211 -9.64 10.20 8.62
C LEU A 211 -10.30 11.38 7.88
N THR A 212 -11.51 11.20 7.37
CA THR A 212 -12.16 12.15 6.46
C THR A 212 -12.22 13.56 7.05
N GLU A 213 -12.51 13.69 8.35
CA GLU A 213 -12.58 14.99 9.01
C GLU A 213 -11.23 15.68 9.16
N ARG A 214 -10.13 14.92 9.09
CA ARG A 214 -8.77 15.45 9.21
C ARG A 214 -8.10 15.72 7.85
N LEU A 215 -8.69 15.33 6.73
CA LEU A 215 -8.07 15.50 5.40
C LEU A 215 -7.80 16.97 5.06
N HIS A 216 -8.55 17.90 5.62
CA HIS A 216 -8.33 19.34 5.43
C HIS A 216 -7.03 19.87 6.09
N GLU A 217 -6.45 19.10 7.03
CA GLU A 217 -5.17 19.42 7.69
C GLU A 217 -3.95 19.10 6.79
N LEU A 218 -4.13 18.36 5.69
CA LEU A 218 -3.03 17.99 4.80
C LEU A 218 -2.40 19.24 4.19
N ALA A 219 -1.11 19.43 4.47
CA ALA A 219 -0.34 20.58 4.01
C ALA A 219 0.30 20.39 2.62
N CYS A 220 0.42 19.14 2.16
CA CYS A 220 1.09 18.81 0.91
C CYS A 220 0.09 18.60 -0.24
N PRO A 221 0.53 18.78 -1.51
CA PRO A 221 -0.25 18.38 -2.68
C PRO A 221 -0.53 16.89 -2.73
N VAL A 222 -1.69 16.50 -3.25
CA VAL A 222 -2.15 15.12 -3.36
C VAL A 222 -2.55 14.78 -4.79
N LEU A 223 -2.03 13.67 -5.32
CA LEU A 223 -2.52 13.00 -6.52
C LEU A 223 -3.28 11.74 -6.11
N GLY A 224 -4.56 11.66 -6.41
CA GLY A 224 -5.40 10.51 -6.16
C GLY A 224 -5.68 9.71 -7.43
N PHE A 225 -5.76 8.39 -7.31
CA PHE A 225 -6.28 7.49 -8.33
C PHE A 225 -7.41 6.64 -7.77
N TRP A 226 -8.41 6.36 -8.59
CA TRP A 226 -9.52 5.49 -8.22
C TRP A 226 -10.04 4.73 -9.44
N GLY A 227 -10.04 3.41 -9.38
CA GLY A 227 -10.66 2.57 -10.41
C GLY A 227 -12.19 2.65 -10.30
N LEU A 228 -12.90 2.78 -11.43
CA LEU A 228 -14.38 2.83 -11.42
C LEU A 228 -15.03 1.45 -11.22
N ASP A 229 -14.25 0.38 -11.37
CA ASP A 229 -14.68 -1.00 -11.10
C ASP A 229 -14.11 -1.52 -9.76
N GLU A 230 -13.89 -0.59 -8.82
CA GLU A 230 -13.38 -0.85 -7.48
C GLU A 230 -14.29 -1.81 -6.69
N LYS A 231 -13.71 -2.85 -6.10
CA LYS A 231 -14.44 -3.89 -5.37
C LYS A 231 -14.07 -3.98 -3.90
N MET A 232 -13.05 -3.23 -3.46
CA MET A 232 -12.49 -3.29 -2.09
C MET A 232 -12.87 -2.06 -1.27
N MET A 233 -12.93 -0.88 -1.91
CA MET A 233 -13.14 0.40 -1.26
C MET A 233 -14.47 1.03 -1.67
N PRO A 234 -15.26 1.55 -0.71
CA PRO A 234 -16.52 2.21 -1.00
C PRO A 234 -16.34 3.45 -1.88
N GLU A 235 -17.21 3.63 -2.89
CA GLU A 235 -17.15 4.73 -3.86
C GLU A 235 -17.27 6.12 -3.21
N ASN A 236 -17.92 6.24 -2.05
CA ASN A 236 -18.00 7.49 -1.29
C ASN A 236 -16.61 8.06 -0.91
N GLY A 237 -15.57 7.22 -0.88
CA GLY A 237 -14.18 7.64 -0.70
C GLY A 237 -13.70 8.64 -1.75
N ILE A 238 -14.20 8.57 -3.00
CA ILE A 238 -13.93 9.54 -4.07
C ILE A 238 -14.32 10.94 -3.61
N MET A 239 -15.55 11.09 -3.12
CA MET A 239 -16.08 12.39 -2.68
C MET A 239 -15.49 12.83 -1.33
N ALA A 240 -15.11 11.86 -0.48
CA ALA A 240 -14.39 12.16 0.76
C ALA A 240 -13.05 12.84 0.46
N LEU A 241 -12.27 12.33 -0.49
CA LEU A 241 -11.03 12.97 -0.94
C LEU A 241 -11.32 14.33 -1.60
N ALA A 242 -12.23 14.35 -2.58
CA ALA A 242 -12.47 15.52 -3.43
C ALA A 242 -12.98 16.75 -2.67
N ARG A 243 -13.76 16.56 -1.59
CA ARG A 243 -14.34 17.66 -0.81
C ARG A 243 -13.45 18.14 0.33
N ASN A 244 -12.55 17.30 0.83
CA ASN A 244 -11.81 17.60 2.05
C ASN A 244 -10.32 17.89 1.83
N ILE A 245 -9.74 17.58 0.66
CA ILE A 245 -8.34 17.88 0.36
C ILE A 245 -8.23 19.11 -0.54
N ARG A 246 -7.55 20.15 -0.05
CA ARG A 246 -7.46 21.45 -0.73
C ARG A 246 -6.66 21.38 -2.05
N HIS A 247 -5.54 20.70 -2.06
CA HIS A 247 -4.62 20.61 -3.20
C HIS A 247 -4.64 19.21 -3.80
N LEU A 248 -5.83 18.77 -4.25
CA LEU A 248 -6.06 17.46 -4.85
C LEU A 248 -6.16 17.53 -6.37
N ARG A 249 -5.47 16.62 -7.03
CA ARG A 249 -5.77 16.16 -8.38
C ARG A 249 -6.25 14.71 -8.25
N LEU A 250 -7.44 14.38 -8.74
CA LEU A 250 -8.02 13.03 -8.67
C LEU A 250 -8.28 12.50 -10.08
N ILE A 251 -7.75 11.32 -10.38
CA ILE A 251 -7.89 10.62 -11.65
C ILE A 251 -8.78 9.40 -11.43
N LEU A 252 -9.96 9.40 -12.06
CA LEU A 252 -10.86 8.27 -12.10
C LEU A 252 -10.56 7.45 -13.36
N VAL A 253 -10.43 6.13 -13.20
CA VAL A 253 -9.98 5.24 -14.26
C VAL A 253 -11.05 4.19 -14.53
N SER A 254 -11.63 4.21 -15.73
CA SER A 254 -12.56 3.17 -16.21
C SER A 254 -11.81 1.88 -16.52
N GLU A 255 -12.53 0.76 -16.52
CA GLU A 255 -11.94 -0.57 -16.78
C GLU A 255 -10.76 -0.85 -15.83
N CYS A 256 -10.93 -0.52 -14.56
CA CYS A 256 -9.90 -0.60 -13.53
C CYS A 256 -10.52 -0.94 -12.18
N GLY A 257 -9.97 -1.95 -11.52
CA GLY A 257 -10.30 -2.33 -10.16
C GLY A 257 -9.44 -1.63 -9.12
N HIS A 258 -9.08 -2.36 -8.07
CA HIS A 258 -8.36 -1.84 -6.90
C HIS A 258 -6.89 -1.49 -7.17
N TRP A 259 -6.26 -2.08 -8.18
CA TRP A 259 -4.82 -1.93 -8.44
C TRP A 259 -4.54 -1.13 -9.71
N VAL A 260 -4.86 0.17 -9.69
CA VAL A 260 -4.58 1.11 -10.80
C VAL A 260 -3.11 1.04 -11.24
N MET A 261 -2.18 0.90 -10.28
CA MET A 261 -0.74 0.82 -10.52
C MET A 261 -0.29 -0.48 -11.21
N VAL A 262 -1.18 -1.47 -11.31
CA VAL A 262 -0.96 -2.75 -12.01
C VAL A 262 -1.72 -2.76 -13.33
N GLU A 263 -3.03 -2.48 -13.28
CA GLU A 263 -3.91 -2.57 -14.47
C GLU A 263 -3.63 -1.46 -15.48
N HIS A 264 -3.18 -0.29 -15.02
CA HIS A 264 -2.82 0.87 -15.84
C HIS A 264 -1.41 1.39 -15.55
N GLU A 265 -0.44 0.48 -15.44
CA GLU A 265 0.94 0.75 -14.98
C GLU A 265 1.60 1.93 -15.70
N ALA A 266 1.59 1.94 -17.03
CA ALA A 266 2.24 3.01 -17.81
C ALA A 266 1.60 4.39 -17.58
N MET A 267 0.28 4.44 -17.48
CA MET A 267 -0.47 5.66 -17.17
C MET A 267 -0.17 6.12 -15.75
N PHE A 268 -0.20 5.22 -14.78
CA PHE A 268 0.11 5.49 -13.39
C PHE A 268 1.53 6.06 -13.24
N ASN A 269 2.55 5.35 -13.75
CA ASN A 269 3.95 5.76 -13.66
C ASN A 269 4.20 7.15 -14.28
N ARG A 270 3.63 7.43 -15.46
CA ARG A 270 3.74 8.74 -16.10
C ARG A 270 3.12 9.86 -15.26
N ASN A 271 1.89 9.68 -14.77
CA ASN A 271 1.23 10.70 -13.95
C ASN A 271 1.94 10.93 -12.61
N CYS A 272 2.48 9.87 -11.99
CA CYS A 272 3.31 10.01 -10.79
C CYS A 272 4.55 10.84 -11.07
N LEU A 273 5.31 10.53 -12.13
CA LEU A 273 6.50 11.29 -12.51
C LEU A 273 6.20 12.76 -12.77
N ASP A 274 5.14 13.06 -13.54
CA ASP A 274 4.71 14.42 -13.82
C ASP A 274 4.32 15.17 -12.54
N PHE A 275 3.56 14.53 -11.67
CA PHE A 275 3.14 15.13 -10.41
C PHE A 275 4.32 15.37 -9.45
N ILE A 276 5.26 14.43 -9.36
CA ILE A 276 6.44 14.58 -8.51
C ILE A 276 7.31 15.75 -8.99
N LYS A 277 7.46 15.91 -10.31
CA LYS A 277 8.30 16.96 -10.90
C LYS A 277 7.64 18.35 -10.90
N PHE A 278 6.35 18.43 -11.20
CA PHE A 278 5.68 19.67 -11.57
C PHE A 278 4.40 19.96 -10.78
N GLY A 279 3.92 19.03 -9.96
CA GLY A 279 2.68 19.12 -9.17
C GLY A 279 2.81 19.83 -7.83
#